data_b69962d3d48ca4bfb581c64185b607eb
#
_entry.id   b69962d3d48ca4bfb581c64185b607eb
#
_cell.length_a   1.000
_cell.length_b   1.000
_cell.length_c   1.000
_cell.angle_alpha   90.00
_cell.angle_beta   90.00
_cell.angle_gamma   90.00
#
_symmetry.space_group_name_H-M   'P 1'
#
loop_
_entity.id
_entity.type
_entity.pdbx_description
1 polymer ?
#
loop_
_entity_poly.entity_id
_entity_poly.type
_entity_poly.pdbx_seq_one_letter_code
_entity_poly.pdbx_strand_id
1 'polypeptide(L)'
;MVSSVSTPKIRADHLDRQALIYVRQSTFMQVRHNTGSTARQYDLRQRAVELGWSVEQIVIIDQDQGRSGASSANREGFQFLVAEVGLGHAGAVFSLEASRLARASSDWYRLIEICALTNTLVVDEEGVYDPGQYNDRLLLGFKGTMSEAELHWLRQRLLGGKLEKAQKGQLRFRPPTGLVYDVSPTW
;
A
#
# COMPACT_ATOMS: atom_id res chain seq x y z
N MET A 1 29.54 5.85 11.95
CA MET A 1 29.69 5.29 10.59
C MET A 1 28.49 4.41 10.35
N VAL A 2 27.51 4.90 9.61
CA VAL A 2 26.33 4.11 9.24
C VAL A 2 26.78 3.15 8.13
N SER A 3 26.77 1.86 8.41
CA SER A 3 27.08 0.82 7.42
C SER A 3 26.04 0.91 6.33
N SER A 4 26.40 1.43 5.16
CA SER A 4 25.53 1.41 3.98
C SER A 4 25.26 -0.05 3.64
N VAL A 5 24.00 -0.48 3.77
CA VAL A 5 23.57 -1.79 3.30
C VAL A 5 23.58 -1.73 1.78
N SER A 6 24.74 -2.00 1.20
CA SER A 6 24.89 -2.08 -0.25
C SER A 6 24.09 -3.27 -0.78
N THR A 7 22.91 -3.02 -1.29
CA THR A 7 22.11 -4.02 -1.99
C THR A 7 22.58 -4.07 -3.44
N PRO A 8 23.04 -5.21 -3.98
CA PRO A 8 23.62 -5.30 -5.32
C PRO A 8 22.64 -4.93 -6.46
N LYS A 9 21.35 -4.78 -6.14
CA LYS A 9 20.32 -4.37 -7.11
C LYS A 9 20.25 -2.86 -7.33
N ILE A 10 20.75 -2.06 -6.36
CA ILE A 10 20.75 -0.60 -6.48
C ILE A 10 22.00 -0.17 -7.22
N ARG A 11 21.81 0.55 -8.30
CA ARG A 11 22.87 1.08 -9.16
C ARG A 11 22.84 2.61 -9.16
N ALA A 12 23.88 3.24 -9.67
CA ALA A 12 23.99 4.70 -9.75
C ALA A 12 22.83 5.32 -10.53
N ASP A 13 22.41 4.69 -11.65
CA ASP A 13 21.29 5.14 -12.46
C ASP A 13 19.92 5.15 -11.71
N HIS A 14 19.76 4.34 -10.67
CA HIS A 14 18.61 4.44 -9.78
C HIS A 14 18.73 5.64 -8.82
N LEU A 15 19.92 5.86 -8.27
CA LEU A 15 20.18 6.94 -7.30
C LEU A 15 20.19 8.34 -7.94
N ASP A 16 20.41 8.43 -9.26
CA ASP A 16 20.30 9.70 -10.01
C ASP A 16 18.84 10.15 -10.19
N ARG A 17 17.86 9.30 -9.88
CA ARG A 17 16.43 9.53 -10.00
C ARG A 17 15.75 9.58 -8.63
N GLN A 18 14.48 9.96 -8.61
CA GLN A 18 13.72 10.12 -7.37
C GLN A 18 13.39 8.79 -6.68
N ALA A 19 13.33 8.82 -5.34
CA ALA A 19 12.70 7.80 -4.51
C ALA A 19 11.26 8.23 -4.20
N LEU A 20 10.28 7.53 -4.76
CA LEU A 20 8.87 7.82 -4.54
C LEU A 20 8.35 6.98 -3.38
N ILE A 21 7.97 7.61 -2.27
CA ILE A 21 7.40 6.93 -1.10
C ILE A 21 5.88 7.05 -1.15
N TYR A 22 5.20 5.94 -1.45
CA TYR A 22 3.75 5.90 -1.49
C TYR A 22 3.16 5.42 -0.18
N VAL A 23 2.42 6.30 0.48
CA VAL A 23 1.78 6.02 1.77
C VAL A 23 0.28 5.97 1.62
N ARG A 24 -0.29 4.79 1.87
CA ARG A 24 -1.73 4.57 1.85
C ARG A 24 -2.25 4.21 3.24
N GLN A 25 -3.28 4.90 3.68
CA GLN A 25 -4.02 4.55 4.90
C GLN A 25 -5.49 4.30 4.59
N SER A 26 -6.04 3.24 5.19
CA SER A 26 -7.37 2.72 4.86
C SER A 26 -8.52 3.37 5.64
N THR A 27 -8.29 4.23 6.66
CA THR A 27 -9.38 4.76 7.48
C THR A 27 -9.06 6.14 8.07
N PHE A 28 -10.02 7.07 8.00
CA PHE A 28 -10.00 8.39 8.65
C PHE A 28 -9.74 8.34 10.17
N MET A 29 -10.19 7.28 10.85
CA MET A 29 -9.95 7.07 12.29
C MET A 29 -8.48 6.78 12.59
N GLN A 30 -7.75 6.12 11.70
CA GLN A 30 -6.31 5.89 11.84
C GLN A 30 -5.50 7.16 11.62
N VAL A 31 -5.97 8.08 10.80
CA VAL A 31 -5.31 9.38 10.54
C VAL A 31 -5.39 10.29 11.77
N ARG A 32 -6.48 10.24 12.53
CA ARG A 32 -6.72 11.18 13.64
C ARG A 32 -6.03 10.79 14.96
N HIS A 33 -5.63 9.53 15.13
CA HIS A 33 -4.96 9.02 16.33
C HIS A 33 -3.54 8.48 16.09
N ASN A 34 -2.96 8.69 14.91
CA ASN A 34 -1.76 7.97 14.48
C ASN A 34 -0.49 8.80 14.50
N THR A 35 0.17 8.79 15.64
CA THR A 35 1.64 8.89 15.75
C THR A 35 2.32 7.78 14.92
N GLY A 36 1.68 6.61 14.73
CA GLY A 36 2.23 5.49 13.95
C GLY A 36 2.32 5.70 12.43
N SER A 37 1.50 6.58 11.85
CA SER A 37 1.57 6.89 10.41
C SER A 37 2.77 7.75 10.06
N THR A 38 2.99 8.78 10.85
CA THR A 38 4.15 9.66 10.71
C THR A 38 5.45 8.90 10.98
N ALA A 39 5.47 8.01 11.98
CA ALA A 39 6.61 7.15 12.25
C ALA A 39 6.95 6.24 11.06
N ARG A 40 5.97 5.58 10.45
CA ARG A 40 6.18 4.70 9.27
C ARG A 40 6.64 5.46 8.03
N GLN A 41 6.14 6.69 7.80
CA GLN A 41 6.66 7.55 6.74
C GLN A 41 8.12 7.90 7.00
N TYR A 42 8.44 8.16 8.26
CA TYR A 42 9.81 8.45 8.68
C TYR A 42 10.71 7.25 8.46
N ASP A 43 10.25 6.03 8.79
CA ASP A 43 10.98 4.80 8.61
C ASP A 43 11.29 4.52 7.13
N LEU A 44 10.32 4.72 6.23
CA LEU A 44 10.54 4.56 4.78
C LEU A 44 11.50 5.62 4.22
N ARG A 45 11.40 6.85 4.69
CA ARG A 45 12.33 7.92 4.31
C ARG A 45 13.76 7.61 4.77
N GLN A 46 13.90 7.17 6.03
CA GLN A 46 15.18 6.75 6.57
C GLN A 46 15.74 5.58 5.77
N ARG A 47 14.91 4.63 5.40
CA ARG A 47 15.29 3.49 4.57
C ARG A 47 15.80 3.93 3.19
N ALA A 48 15.16 4.90 2.54
CA ALA A 48 15.63 5.43 1.27
C ALA A 48 17.02 6.08 1.39
N VAL A 49 17.24 6.86 2.46
CA VAL A 49 18.55 7.47 2.75
C VAL A 49 19.63 6.40 3.00
N GLU A 50 19.31 5.36 3.77
CA GLU A 50 20.23 4.24 4.04
C GLU A 50 20.62 3.48 2.77
N LEU A 51 19.72 3.42 1.81
CA LEU A 51 19.93 2.80 0.50
C LEU A 51 20.66 3.72 -0.51
N GLY A 52 20.89 4.99 -0.15
CA GLY A 52 21.76 5.91 -0.89
C GLY A 52 21.08 7.10 -1.56
N TRP A 53 19.75 7.26 -1.46
CA TRP A 53 19.08 8.47 -1.98
C TRP A 53 19.33 9.68 -1.10
N SER A 54 19.55 10.84 -1.71
CA SER A 54 19.59 12.09 -0.99
C SER A 54 18.19 12.52 -0.52
N VAL A 55 18.14 13.31 0.55
CA VAL A 55 16.85 13.75 1.14
C VAL A 55 16.02 14.57 0.14
N GLU A 56 16.69 15.31 -0.75
CA GLU A 56 16.07 16.15 -1.77
C GLU A 56 15.43 15.35 -2.92
N GLN A 57 15.88 14.12 -3.13
CA GLN A 57 15.34 13.22 -4.15
C GLN A 57 14.16 12.38 -3.65
N ILE A 58 13.82 12.48 -2.36
CA ILE A 58 12.74 11.71 -1.77
C ILE A 58 11.42 12.48 -1.87
N VAL A 59 10.47 11.92 -2.59
CA VAL A 59 9.11 12.46 -2.77
C VAL A 59 8.11 11.59 -2.04
N ILE A 60 7.32 12.19 -1.13
CA ILE A 60 6.27 11.49 -0.38
C ILE A 60 4.92 11.74 -1.07
N ILE A 61 4.21 10.67 -1.37
CA ILE A 61 2.89 10.65 -2.02
C ILE A 61 1.89 10.12 -1.00
N ASP A 62 1.07 11.01 -0.43
CA ASP A 62 0.11 10.70 0.64
C ASP A 62 -1.33 11.19 0.35
N GLN A 63 -1.59 11.67 -0.84
CA GLN A 63 -2.88 12.25 -1.27
C GLN A 63 -4.05 11.24 -1.23
N ASP A 64 -3.77 9.94 -1.24
CA ASP A 64 -4.77 8.87 -1.19
C ASP A 64 -5.13 8.43 0.23
N GLN A 65 -4.68 9.17 1.25
CA GLN A 65 -4.97 8.86 2.65
C GLN A 65 -6.44 9.13 3.01
N GLY A 66 -7.05 8.16 3.72
CA GLY A 66 -8.41 8.33 4.27
C GLY A 66 -9.56 8.21 3.26
N ARG A 67 -9.29 7.96 1.99
CA ARG A 67 -10.33 7.75 0.98
C ARG A 67 -10.70 6.27 0.89
N SER A 68 -11.78 5.87 1.57
CA SER A 68 -12.43 4.57 1.42
C SER A 68 -13.45 4.66 0.28
N GLY A 69 -13.07 4.35 -0.93
CA GLY A 69 -13.99 4.34 -2.07
C GLY A 69 -13.58 3.32 -3.12
N ALA A 70 -14.55 2.58 -3.65
CA ALA A 70 -14.37 1.53 -4.65
C ALA A 70 -14.06 2.06 -6.06
N SER A 71 -13.88 3.39 -6.23
CA SER A 71 -13.67 4.01 -7.54
C SER A 71 -12.20 4.36 -7.73
N SER A 72 -11.59 3.77 -8.76
CA SER A 72 -10.22 4.06 -9.21
C SER A 72 -10.06 5.49 -9.76
N ALA A 73 -11.16 6.16 -10.09
CA ALA A 73 -11.19 7.49 -10.69
C ALA A 73 -10.70 8.63 -9.77
N ASN A 74 -10.54 8.38 -8.46
CA ASN A 74 -10.20 9.41 -7.46
C ASN A 74 -8.89 9.12 -6.73
N ARG A 75 -7.91 8.48 -7.37
CA ARG A 75 -6.61 8.13 -6.80
C ARG A 75 -5.49 8.96 -7.41
N GLU A 76 -5.54 10.26 -7.13
CA GLU A 76 -4.59 11.23 -7.65
C GLU A 76 -3.14 10.86 -7.31
N GLY A 77 -2.90 10.40 -6.07
CA GLY A 77 -1.57 9.97 -5.62
C GLY A 77 -1.04 8.74 -6.38
N PHE A 78 -1.88 7.72 -6.62
CA PHE A 78 -1.46 6.56 -7.37
C PHE A 78 -1.27 6.88 -8.87
N GLN A 79 -2.12 7.72 -9.44
CA GLN A 79 -1.98 8.18 -10.83
C GLN A 79 -0.69 8.98 -11.01
N PHE A 80 -0.38 9.87 -10.06
CA PHE A 80 0.88 10.60 -10.04
C PHE A 80 2.08 9.64 -9.96
N LEU A 81 2.05 8.66 -9.04
CA LEU A 81 3.08 7.63 -8.93
C LEU A 81 3.32 6.92 -10.27
N VAL A 82 2.25 6.42 -10.92
CA VAL A 82 2.34 5.71 -12.20
C VAL A 82 2.89 6.60 -13.30
N ALA A 83 2.49 7.88 -13.33
CA ALA A 83 3.00 8.85 -14.30
C ALA A 83 4.51 9.11 -14.13
N GLU A 84 4.97 9.36 -12.89
CA GLU A 84 6.39 9.61 -12.61
C GLU A 84 7.26 8.39 -12.93
N VAL A 85 6.78 7.18 -12.61
CA VAL A 85 7.46 5.94 -13.00
C VAL A 85 7.50 5.80 -14.53
N GLY A 86 6.37 6.03 -15.20
CA GLY A 86 6.25 5.91 -16.66
C GLY A 86 7.12 6.91 -17.43
N LEU A 87 7.36 8.09 -16.86
CA LEU A 87 8.26 9.10 -17.41
C LEU A 87 9.75 8.80 -17.11
N GLY A 88 10.04 7.75 -16.33
CA GLY A 88 11.42 7.39 -15.97
C GLY A 88 12.04 8.29 -14.90
N HIS A 89 11.26 9.11 -14.20
CA HIS A 89 11.74 10.00 -13.15
C HIS A 89 12.05 9.27 -11.85
N ALA A 90 11.47 8.08 -11.64
CA ALA A 90 11.63 7.28 -10.43
C ALA A 90 12.75 6.25 -10.55
N GLY A 91 13.69 6.23 -9.61
CA GLY A 91 14.68 5.15 -9.44
C GLY A 91 14.15 4.02 -8.58
N ALA A 92 13.29 4.32 -7.61
CA ALA A 92 12.61 3.34 -6.80
C ALA A 92 11.25 3.84 -6.29
N VAL A 93 10.33 2.88 -6.10
CA VAL A 93 9.04 3.07 -5.42
C VAL A 93 9.09 2.36 -4.08
N PHE A 94 8.84 3.12 -3.01
CA PHE A 94 8.84 2.63 -1.63
C PHE A 94 7.42 2.51 -1.10
N SER A 95 7.14 1.43 -0.39
CA SER A 95 5.91 1.25 0.39
C SER A 95 6.18 0.36 1.60
N LEU A 96 5.30 0.38 2.62
CA LEU A 96 5.42 -0.53 3.76
C LEU A 96 5.32 -1.99 3.33
N GLU A 97 4.42 -2.25 2.40
CA GLU A 97 4.20 -3.57 1.83
C GLU A 97 3.91 -3.40 0.34
N ALA A 98 4.72 -4.04 -0.51
CA ALA A 98 4.63 -3.89 -1.96
C ALA A 98 3.22 -4.21 -2.49
N SER A 99 2.57 -5.24 -1.94
CA SER A 99 1.21 -5.65 -2.30
C SER A 99 0.15 -4.57 -2.03
N ARG A 100 0.44 -3.59 -1.19
CA ARG A 100 -0.47 -2.48 -0.84
C ARG A 100 -0.33 -1.25 -1.72
N LEU A 101 0.62 -1.23 -2.66
CA LEU A 101 0.77 -0.15 -3.65
C LEU A 101 -0.49 0.00 -4.52
N ALA A 102 -1.12 -1.11 -4.89
CA ALA A 102 -2.34 -1.09 -5.66
C ALA A 102 -3.53 -1.71 -4.91
N ARG A 103 -4.76 -1.38 -5.30
CA ARG A 103 -5.99 -1.96 -4.73
C ARG A 103 -6.56 -3.08 -5.57
N ALA A 104 -6.34 -3.00 -6.88
CA ALA A 104 -6.72 -4.00 -7.85
C ALA A 104 -5.48 -4.67 -8.41
N SER A 105 -5.57 -5.95 -8.71
CA SER A 105 -4.47 -6.70 -9.30
C SER A 105 -4.08 -6.15 -10.66
N SER A 106 -5.04 -5.67 -11.43
CA SER A 106 -4.76 -5.01 -12.71
C SER A 106 -3.84 -3.80 -12.56
N ASP A 107 -4.07 -2.95 -11.54
CA ASP A 107 -3.23 -1.80 -11.23
C ASP A 107 -1.85 -2.23 -10.76
N TRP A 108 -1.79 -3.29 -9.95
CA TRP A 108 -0.56 -3.88 -9.46
C TRP A 108 0.31 -4.41 -10.59
N TYR A 109 -0.24 -5.27 -11.43
CA TYR A 109 0.52 -5.84 -12.56
C TYR A 109 0.97 -4.76 -13.55
N ARG A 110 0.12 -3.76 -13.80
CA ARG A 110 0.47 -2.62 -14.65
C ARG A 110 1.64 -1.82 -14.07
N LEU A 111 1.63 -1.54 -12.77
CA LEU A 111 2.72 -0.83 -12.09
C LEU A 111 4.03 -1.62 -12.19
N ILE A 112 4.01 -2.93 -11.89
CA ILE A 112 5.20 -3.80 -11.99
C ILE A 112 5.74 -3.79 -13.42
N GLU A 113 4.88 -3.84 -14.43
CA GLU A 113 5.29 -3.85 -15.82
C GLU A 113 5.96 -2.53 -16.21
N ILE A 114 5.38 -1.40 -15.83
CA ILE A 114 5.98 -0.09 -16.06
C ILE A 114 7.33 0.02 -15.34
N CYS A 115 7.42 -0.41 -14.08
CA CYS A 115 8.67 -0.44 -13.33
C CYS A 115 9.74 -1.28 -14.02
N ALA A 116 9.38 -2.44 -14.58
CA ALA A 116 10.32 -3.27 -15.36
C ALA A 116 10.83 -2.56 -16.62
N LEU A 117 9.95 -1.86 -17.33
CA LEU A 117 10.30 -1.14 -18.57
C LEU A 117 11.17 0.09 -18.31
N THR A 118 10.95 0.79 -17.19
CA THR A 118 11.66 2.02 -16.84
C THR A 118 12.86 1.78 -15.92
N ASN A 119 13.21 0.52 -15.65
CA ASN A 119 14.27 0.17 -14.72
C ASN A 119 14.07 0.87 -13.34
N THR A 120 12.88 0.72 -12.77
CA THR A 120 12.50 1.28 -11.46
C THR A 120 12.37 0.15 -10.46
N LEU A 121 13.04 0.26 -9.32
CA LEU A 121 12.99 -0.73 -8.25
C LEU A 121 11.70 -0.59 -7.44
N VAL A 122 11.25 -1.70 -6.85
CA VAL A 122 10.20 -1.72 -5.83
C VAL A 122 10.84 -2.09 -4.50
N VAL A 123 10.56 -1.30 -3.45
CA VAL A 123 11.15 -1.48 -2.12
C VAL A 123 10.05 -1.54 -1.07
N ASP A 124 10.11 -2.56 -0.23
CA ASP A 124 9.26 -2.67 0.96
C ASP A 124 10.09 -3.01 2.22
N GLU A 125 9.40 -3.29 3.34
CA GLU A 125 10.07 -3.66 4.59
C GLU A 125 10.89 -4.96 4.47
N GLU A 126 10.49 -5.88 3.58
CA GLU A 126 11.13 -7.18 3.42
C GLU A 126 12.33 -7.14 2.46
N GLY A 127 12.35 -6.20 1.50
CA GLY A 127 13.46 -6.16 0.56
C GLY A 127 13.39 -5.15 -0.57
N VAL A 128 14.36 -5.30 -1.47
CA VAL A 128 14.49 -4.56 -2.72
C VAL A 128 14.25 -5.53 -3.87
N TYR A 129 13.32 -5.20 -4.75
CA TYR A 129 12.92 -6.02 -5.89
C TYR A 129 13.18 -5.26 -7.18
N ASP A 130 13.79 -5.95 -8.14
CA ASP A 130 13.97 -5.48 -9.52
C ASP A 130 12.93 -6.18 -10.41
N PRO A 131 11.85 -5.50 -10.83
CA PRO A 131 10.81 -6.11 -11.66
C PRO A 131 11.30 -6.58 -13.04
N GLY A 132 12.49 -6.13 -13.47
CA GLY A 132 13.16 -6.62 -14.67
C GLY A 132 13.76 -8.01 -14.48
N GLN A 133 14.02 -8.44 -13.24
CA GLN A 133 14.57 -9.75 -12.91
C GLN A 133 13.46 -10.78 -12.73
N TYR A 134 13.61 -11.95 -13.35
CA TYR A 134 12.61 -13.01 -13.35
C TYR A 134 12.17 -13.43 -11.92
N ASN A 135 13.13 -13.70 -11.03
CA ASN A 135 12.84 -14.15 -9.67
C ASN A 135 12.11 -13.08 -8.84
N ASP A 136 12.52 -11.83 -8.96
CA ASP A 136 11.88 -10.73 -8.24
C ASP A 136 10.48 -10.45 -8.78
N ARG A 137 10.31 -10.52 -10.10
CA ARG A 137 8.99 -10.39 -10.74
C ARG A 137 8.05 -11.51 -10.29
N LEU A 138 8.55 -12.73 -10.14
CA LEU A 138 7.76 -13.86 -9.61
C LEU A 138 7.34 -13.60 -8.15
N LEU A 139 8.27 -13.14 -7.29
CA LEU A 139 7.97 -12.80 -5.90
C LEU A 139 6.93 -11.67 -5.79
N LEU A 140 7.07 -10.61 -6.59
CA LEU A 140 6.09 -9.52 -6.65
C LEU A 140 4.72 -10.02 -7.12
N GLY A 141 4.68 -10.95 -8.08
CA GLY A 141 3.45 -11.61 -8.52
C GLY A 141 2.77 -12.36 -7.38
N PHE A 142 3.51 -13.14 -6.61
CA PHE A 142 3.01 -13.83 -5.42
C PHE A 142 2.49 -12.86 -4.36
N LYS A 143 3.22 -11.79 -4.04
CA LYS A 143 2.79 -10.76 -3.10
C LYS A 143 1.44 -10.15 -3.51
N GLY A 144 1.25 -9.83 -4.79
CA GLY A 144 -0.02 -9.33 -5.31
C GLY A 144 -1.18 -10.33 -5.16
N THR A 145 -0.95 -11.59 -5.49
CA THR A 145 -1.94 -12.67 -5.40
C THR A 145 -2.32 -12.98 -3.95
N MET A 146 -1.35 -13.03 -3.04
CA MET A 146 -1.58 -13.27 -1.61
C MET A 146 -2.45 -12.17 -0.99
N SER A 147 -2.21 -10.91 -1.34
CA SER A 147 -3.03 -9.80 -0.87
C SER A 147 -4.51 -9.93 -1.29
N GLU A 148 -4.79 -10.44 -2.48
CA GLU A 148 -6.16 -10.75 -2.91
C GLU A 148 -6.78 -11.90 -2.14
N ALA A 149 -6.03 -12.98 -1.96
CA ALA A 149 -6.48 -14.14 -1.21
C ALA A 149 -6.83 -13.77 0.25
N GLU A 150 -6.01 -12.96 0.91
CA GLU A 150 -6.28 -12.45 2.26
C GLU A 150 -7.59 -11.65 2.32
N LEU A 151 -7.81 -10.76 1.35
CA LEU A 151 -9.05 -9.99 1.27
C LEU A 151 -10.27 -10.89 1.02
N HIS A 152 -10.11 -11.93 0.20
CA HIS A 152 -11.16 -12.90 -0.05
C HIS A 152 -11.51 -13.69 1.21
N TRP A 153 -10.52 -14.23 1.93
CA TRP A 153 -10.72 -14.94 3.18
C TRP A 153 -11.32 -14.07 4.28
N LEU A 154 -10.89 -12.82 4.38
CA LEU A 154 -11.48 -11.86 5.32
C LEU A 154 -12.95 -11.62 5.02
N ARG A 155 -13.32 -11.42 3.74
CA ARG A 155 -14.72 -11.27 3.32
C ARG A 155 -15.56 -12.51 3.67
N GLN A 156 -15.05 -13.70 3.43
CA GLN A 156 -15.73 -14.97 3.77
C GLN A 156 -15.95 -15.09 5.28
N ARG A 157 -14.96 -14.77 6.10
CA ARG A 157 -15.09 -14.77 7.57
C ARG A 157 -16.11 -13.74 8.05
N LEU A 158 -16.12 -12.56 7.49
CA LEU A 158 -17.08 -11.51 7.83
C LEU A 158 -18.51 -11.89 7.43
N LEU A 159 -18.71 -12.51 6.28
CA LEU A 159 -20.01 -13.01 5.83
C LEU A 159 -20.48 -14.14 6.72
N GLY A 160 -19.61 -15.12 7.02
CA GLY A 160 -19.93 -16.22 7.95
C GLY A 160 -20.33 -15.71 9.34
N GLY A 161 -19.55 -14.78 9.91
CA GLY A 161 -19.90 -14.17 11.21
C GLY A 161 -21.19 -13.37 11.20
N LYS A 162 -21.54 -12.70 10.08
CA LYS A 162 -22.83 -12.02 9.92
C LYS A 162 -23.99 -13.01 9.86
N LEU A 163 -23.85 -14.09 9.10
CA LEU A 163 -24.86 -15.16 9.01
C LEU A 163 -25.10 -15.84 10.35
N GLU A 164 -24.04 -16.17 11.07
CA GLU A 164 -24.14 -16.77 12.40
C GLU A 164 -24.87 -15.84 13.39
N LYS A 165 -24.54 -14.55 13.40
CA LYS A 165 -25.25 -13.55 14.24
C LYS A 165 -26.70 -13.37 13.81
N ALA A 166 -27.01 -13.46 12.51
CA ALA A 166 -28.36 -13.39 12.00
C ALA A 166 -29.19 -14.60 12.47
N GLN A 167 -28.63 -15.83 12.37
CA GLN A 167 -29.27 -17.05 12.83
C GLN A 167 -29.53 -17.04 14.34
N LYS A 168 -28.65 -16.43 15.13
CA LYS A 168 -28.81 -16.27 16.59
C LYS A 168 -29.67 -15.07 16.98
N GLY A 169 -30.25 -14.31 16.04
CA GLY A 169 -30.99 -13.08 16.30
C GLY A 169 -30.15 -11.93 16.90
N GLN A 170 -28.82 -12.04 16.81
CA GLN A 170 -27.87 -11.09 17.40
C GLN A 170 -27.33 -10.06 16.38
N LEU A 171 -27.75 -10.15 15.12
CA LEU A 171 -27.30 -9.22 14.08
C LEU A 171 -27.98 -7.86 14.27
N ARG A 172 -27.21 -6.89 14.70
CA ARG A 172 -27.68 -5.50 14.84
C ARG A 172 -27.14 -4.65 13.68
N PHE A 173 -28.03 -3.98 12.99
CA PHE A 173 -27.68 -2.94 12.02
C PHE A 173 -27.75 -1.58 12.68
N ARG A 174 -26.96 -0.62 12.22
CA ARG A 174 -27.11 0.75 12.68
C ARG A 174 -28.52 1.24 12.31
N PRO A 175 -29.37 1.63 13.28
CA PRO A 175 -30.71 2.08 12.95
C PRO A 175 -30.66 3.35 12.09
N PRO A 176 -31.64 3.59 11.23
CA PRO A 176 -31.78 4.84 10.52
C PRO A 176 -31.81 6.04 11.48
N THR A 177 -31.48 7.23 10.98
CA THR A 177 -31.48 8.45 11.78
C THR A 177 -32.86 8.68 12.40
N GLY A 178 -32.92 8.88 13.71
CA GLY A 178 -34.17 9.08 14.46
C GLY A 178 -34.74 7.80 15.10
N LEU A 179 -34.15 6.63 14.85
CA LEU A 179 -34.53 5.38 15.48
C LEU A 179 -33.43 4.88 16.43
N VAL A 180 -33.84 4.23 17.52
CA VAL A 180 -32.96 3.54 18.47
C VAL A 180 -33.47 2.12 18.68
N TYR A 181 -32.55 1.19 18.99
CA TYR A 181 -32.96 -0.15 19.40
C TYR A 181 -33.66 -0.07 20.75
N ASP A 182 -34.80 -0.75 20.88
CA ASP A 182 -35.41 -0.98 22.17
C ASP A 182 -34.50 -1.87 23.02
N VAL A 183 -34.06 -1.36 24.16
CA VAL A 183 -33.18 -2.05 25.11
C VAL A 183 -34.00 -2.74 26.22
N SER A 184 -35.31 -2.84 26.03
CA SER A 184 -36.17 -3.52 27.01
C SER A 184 -35.75 -4.99 27.15
N PRO A 185 -35.49 -5.50 28.35
CA PRO A 185 -35.17 -6.92 28.51
C PRO A 185 -36.38 -7.75 28.13
N THR A 186 -36.25 -8.51 27.07
CA THR A 186 -37.20 -9.58 26.77
C THR A 186 -37.10 -10.63 27.86
N TRP A 187 -38.17 -10.83 28.59
CA TRP A 187 -38.39 -11.88 29.59
C TRP A 187 -38.21 -13.26 29.00
#